data_1f78fdbae98598205f089a8e38bc53a2
#
_entry.id   1f78fdbae98598205f089a8e38bc53a2
#
_cell.length_a   1.000
_cell.length_b   1.000
_cell.length_c   1.000
_cell.angle_alpha   90.00
_cell.angle_beta   90.00
_cell.angle_gamma   90.00
#
_symmetry.space_group_name_H-M   'P 1'
#
loop_
_entity.id
_entity.type
_entity.pdbx_description
1 polymer ?
#
loop_
_entity_poly.entity_id
_entity_poly.type
_entity_poly.pdbx_seq_one_letter_code
_entity_poly.pdbx_strand_id
1 'polypeptide(L)'
;MNWLNKLERKFGRYAIPNLMIYIVALYVTGYVLNMINPSFYMEYLSLNAQAILHGQVWRILTFIIQPPSGNLIWLFFAVMLYYFIGKQLEMAWGTFHFNVYFFAGVIFHVIAAIAAYLIFGVNLPLGTNYLNLSLFLVYAALYPDAQFYVYFILPIKAKWLAWLDGILFLYTIVQAFLPSYGGNPYYGAYYRANALAAAVSLLNFLIFFLSSRNVKPYTPKQM
;
A
#
# COMPACT_ATOMS: atom_id res chain seq x y z
N MET A 1 -17.53 -15.94 14.60
CA MET A 1 -16.34 -16.51 13.92
C MET A 1 -16.15 -15.70 12.65
N ASN A 2 -15.05 -14.90 12.60
CA ASN A 2 -14.82 -13.95 11.51
C ASN A 2 -14.61 -14.70 10.18
N TRP A 3 -15.05 -14.11 9.07
CA TRP A 3 -14.86 -14.65 7.71
C TRP A 3 -13.38 -14.97 7.41
N LEU A 4 -12.45 -14.16 7.93
CA LEU A 4 -11.00 -14.37 7.84
C LEU A 4 -10.57 -15.72 8.43
N ASN A 5 -11.06 -16.10 9.59
CA ASN A 5 -10.72 -17.38 10.23
C ASN A 5 -11.26 -18.61 9.43
N LYS A 6 -12.36 -18.41 8.69
CA LYS A 6 -12.85 -19.46 7.78
C LYS A 6 -11.92 -19.63 6.57
N LEU A 7 -11.42 -18.53 6.02
CA LEU A 7 -10.45 -18.54 4.93
C LEU A 7 -9.11 -19.13 5.39
N GLU A 8 -8.66 -18.78 6.59
CA GLU A 8 -7.41 -19.30 7.16
C GLU A 8 -7.43 -20.82 7.30
N ARG A 9 -8.55 -21.40 7.76
CA ARG A 9 -8.69 -22.87 7.84
C ARG A 9 -8.55 -23.56 6.49
N LYS A 10 -8.98 -22.91 5.40
CA LYS A 10 -8.96 -23.48 4.04
C LYS A 10 -7.63 -23.20 3.32
N PHE A 11 -7.09 -22.00 3.47
CA PHE A 11 -5.98 -21.50 2.66
C PHE A 11 -4.73 -21.13 3.46
N GLY A 12 -4.75 -21.27 4.79
CA GLY A 12 -3.63 -20.86 5.66
C GLY A 12 -2.29 -21.48 5.32
N ARG A 13 -2.30 -22.71 4.78
CA ARG A 13 -1.09 -23.42 4.32
C ARG A 13 -0.37 -22.72 3.15
N TYR A 14 -1.05 -21.85 2.41
CA TYR A 14 -0.48 -21.11 1.28
C TYR A 14 0.05 -19.73 1.67
N ALA A 15 -0.07 -19.36 2.95
CA ALA A 15 0.44 -18.09 3.41
C ALA A 15 1.97 -18.05 3.30
N ILE A 16 2.48 -16.96 2.78
CA ILE A 16 3.91 -16.70 2.58
C ILE A 16 4.46 -16.11 3.88
N PRO A 17 5.30 -16.84 4.62
CA PRO A 17 5.90 -16.31 5.84
C PRO A 17 6.92 -15.22 5.48
N ASN A 18 7.01 -14.21 6.38
CA ASN A 18 7.91 -13.06 6.19
C ASN A 18 7.71 -12.36 4.83
N LEU A 19 6.46 -12.17 4.40
CA LEU A 19 6.11 -11.59 3.11
C LEU A 19 6.87 -10.28 2.82
N MET A 20 7.08 -9.43 3.84
CA MET A 20 7.76 -8.15 3.66
C MET A 20 9.22 -8.27 3.23
N ILE A 21 9.90 -9.38 3.48
CA ILE A 21 11.26 -9.60 2.96
C ILE A 21 11.23 -9.62 1.43
N TYR A 22 10.25 -10.32 0.85
CA TYR A 22 10.11 -10.41 -0.61
C TYR A 22 9.72 -9.04 -1.21
N ILE A 23 8.80 -8.32 -0.55
CA ILE A 23 8.38 -6.99 -1.01
C ILE A 23 9.55 -5.99 -0.99
N VAL A 24 10.31 -5.98 0.09
CA VAL A 24 11.51 -5.14 0.23
C VAL A 24 12.57 -5.50 -0.81
N ALA A 25 12.79 -6.79 -1.07
CA ALA A 25 13.68 -7.24 -2.15
C ALA A 25 13.21 -6.73 -3.52
N LEU A 26 11.89 -6.74 -3.78
CA LEU A 26 11.33 -6.16 -5.01
C LEU A 26 11.57 -4.64 -5.10
N TYR A 27 11.47 -3.88 -3.99
CA TYR A 27 11.78 -2.44 -3.99
C TYR A 27 13.25 -2.16 -4.33
N VAL A 28 14.18 -2.95 -3.77
CA VAL A 28 15.61 -2.84 -4.10
C VAL A 28 15.84 -3.18 -5.57
N THR A 29 15.22 -4.25 -6.06
CA THR A 29 15.28 -4.63 -7.48
C THR A 29 14.76 -3.50 -8.38
N GLY A 30 13.61 -2.91 -8.04
CA GLY A 30 13.03 -1.79 -8.78
C GLY A 30 13.94 -0.55 -8.81
N TYR A 31 14.61 -0.28 -7.70
CA TYR A 31 15.60 0.81 -7.64
C TYR A 31 16.77 0.56 -8.59
N VAL A 32 17.35 -0.66 -8.58
CA VAL A 32 18.43 -1.04 -9.47
C VAL A 32 17.99 -0.96 -10.94
N LEU A 33 16.80 -1.46 -11.26
CA LEU A 33 16.22 -1.36 -12.61
C LEU A 33 16.09 0.09 -13.06
N ASN A 34 15.63 0.97 -12.17
CA ASN A 34 15.47 2.40 -12.46
C ASN A 34 16.82 3.11 -12.66
N MET A 35 17.91 2.65 -12.03
CA MET A 35 19.27 3.14 -12.28
C MET A 35 19.80 2.73 -13.65
N ILE A 36 19.47 1.52 -14.12
CA ILE A 36 19.94 0.98 -15.40
C ILE A 36 19.12 1.59 -16.55
N ASN A 37 17.82 1.60 -16.42
CA ASN A 37 16.90 2.16 -17.41
C ASN A 37 15.71 2.84 -16.71
N PRO A 38 15.74 4.18 -16.57
CA PRO A 38 14.70 4.94 -15.87
C PRO A 38 13.28 4.80 -16.46
N SER A 39 13.17 4.55 -17.76
CA SER A 39 11.86 4.41 -18.42
C SER A 39 11.27 2.99 -18.31
N PHE A 40 12.11 1.98 -18.08
CA PHE A 40 11.72 0.57 -18.13
C PHE A 40 10.54 0.25 -17.18
N TYR A 41 10.58 0.78 -15.95
CA TYR A 41 9.50 0.57 -15.01
C TYR A 41 8.16 1.14 -15.54
N MET A 42 8.17 2.37 -16.03
CA MET A 42 6.94 3.03 -16.52
C MET A 42 6.39 2.35 -17.78
N GLU A 43 7.26 1.93 -18.68
CA GLU A 43 6.87 1.33 -19.95
C GLU A 43 6.35 -0.11 -19.82
N TYR A 44 6.93 -0.92 -18.91
CA TYR A 44 6.66 -2.36 -18.87
C TYR A 44 6.06 -2.88 -17.56
N LEU A 45 6.33 -2.24 -16.43
CA LEU A 45 6.02 -2.80 -15.11
C LEU A 45 4.96 -2.02 -14.33
N SER A 46 4.78 -0.72 -14.62
CA SER A 46 3.82 0.14 -13.90
C SER A 46 2.38 -0.34 -14.05
N LEU A 47 1.57 -0.04 -13.04
CA LEU A 47 0.12 -0.33 -13.07
C LEU A 47 -0.57 0.57 -14.10
N ASN A 48 -0.74 0.04 -15.29
CA ASN A 48 -1.34 0.72 -16.43
C ASN A 48 -2.62 -0.03 -16.82
N ALA A 49 -3.78 0.56 -16.53
CA ALA A 49 -5.07 -0.07 -16.74
C ALA A 49 -5.35 -0.38 -18.23
N GLN A 50 -5.01 0.54 -19.12
CA GLN A 50 -5.17 0.34 -20.56
C GLN A 50 -4.35 -0.86 -21.04
N ALA A 51 -3.08 -0.93 -20.66
CA ALA A 51 -2.20 -2.03 -21.05
C ALA A 51 -2.68 -3.39 -20.49
N ILE A 52 -3.20 -3.41 -19.25
CA ILE A 52 -3.78 -4.62 -18.64
C ILE A 52 -4.98 -5.11 -19.45
N LEU A 53 -5.88 -4.21 -19.84
CA LEU A 53 -7.05 -4.55 -20.65
C LEU A 53 -6.68 -5.02 -22.07
N HIS A 54 -5.49 -4.66 -22.56
CA HIS A 54 -4.92 -5.15 -23.83
C HIS A 54 -4.02 -6.39 -23.67
N GLY A 55 -4.10 -7.09 -22.51
CA GLY A 55 -3.43 -8.37 -22.31
C GLY A 55 -2.11 -8.35 -21.54
N GLN A 56 -1.62 -7.18 -21.08
CA GLN A 56 -0.40 -7.10 -20.28
C GLN A 56 -0.69 -7.39 -18.79
N VAL A 57 -1.20 -8.58 -18.51
CA VAL A 57 -1.70 -8.98 -17.17
C VAL A 57 -0.62 -9.05 -16.10
N TRP A 58 0.65 -9.18 -16.46
CA TRP A 58 1.78 -9.18 -15.50
C TRP A 58 1.85 -7.89 -14.69
N ARG A 59 1.38 -6.76 -15.23
CA ARG A 59 1.36 -5.46 -14.57
C ARG A 59 0.53 -5.45 -13.27
N ILE A 60 -0.38 -6.40 -13.10
CA ILE A 60 -1.17 -6.59 -11.88
C ILE A 60 -0.26 -6.90 -10.67
N LEU A 61 0.89 -7.52 -10.90
CA LEU A 61 1.84 -7.87 -9.84
C LEU A 61 3.12 -7.05 -9.93
N THR A 62 3.59 -6.75 -11.14
CA THR A 62 4.90 -6.10 -11.30
C THR A 62 4.94 -4.65 -10.83
N PHE A 63 3.79 -3.96 -10.71
CA PHE A 63 3.78 -2.60 -10.19
C PHE A 63 4.32 -2.49 -8.75
N ILE A 64 4.29 -3.60 -7.99
CA ILE A 64 4.82 -3.67 -6.61
C ILE A 64 6.34 -3.46 -6.60
N ILE A 65 7.02 -3.67 -7.71
CA ILE A 65 8.48 -3.46 -7.84
C ILE A 65 8.86 -1.98 -7.69
N GLN A 66 7.91 -1.05 -7.82
CA GLN A 66 8.18 0.37 -7.68
C GLN A 66 8.77 0.71 -6.30
N PRO A 67 10.00 1.23 -6.25
CA PRO A 67 10.59 1.64 -4.98
C PRO A 67 9.84 2.85 -4.41
N PRO A 68 9.71 2.94 -3.08
CA PRO A 68 9.05 4.06 -2.42
C PRO A 68 9.83 5.38 -2.54
N SER A 69 11.09 5.33 -2.96
CA SER A 69 11.94 6.50 -3.20
C SER A 69 12.94 6.24 -4.31
N GLY A 70 13.20 7.27 -5.11
CA GLY A 70 14.28 7.28 -6.11
C GLY A 70 15.65 7.70 -5.56
N ASN A 71 15.72 8.16 -4.31
CA ASN A 71 16.97 8.49 -3.64
C ASN A 71 17.42 7.32 -2.75
N LEU A 72 18.69 6.94 -2.83
CA LEU A 72 19.24 5.77 -2.14
C LEU A 72 19.10 5.85 -0.61
N ILE A 73 19.36 7.02 -0.02
CA ILE A 73 19.29 7.22 1.42
C ILE A 73 17.84 7.06 1.90
N TRP A 74 16.90 7.72 1.22
CA TRP A 74 15.48 7.62 1.54
C TRP A 74 14.92 6.22 1.26
N LEU A 75 15.41 5.54 0.23
CA LEU A 75 15.05 4.15 -0.04
C LEU A 75 15.47 3.25 1.12
N PHE A 76 16.71 3.39 1.62
CA PHE A 76 17.21 2.62 2.74
C PHE A 76 16.30 2.76 3.97
N PHE A 77 15.95 4.00 4.33
CA PHE A 77 15.03 4.24 5.45
C PHE A 77 13.62 3.69 5.20
N ALA A 78 13.09 3.86 4.00
CA ALA A 78 11.77 3.36 3.65
C ALA A 78 11.71 1.83 3.69
N VAL A 79 12.70 1.14 3.15
CA VAL A 79 12.84 -0.31 3.18
C VAL A 79 12.91 -0.82 4.60
N MET A 80 13.75 -0.21 5.44
CA MET A 80 13.88 -0.57 6.85
C MET A 80 12.56 -0.36 7.60
N LEU A 81 11.89 0.77 7.37
CA LEU A 81 10.61 1.09 7.99
C LEU A 81 9.52 0.08 7.59
N TYR A 82 9.34 -0.17 6.29
CA TYR A 82 8.28 -1.07 5.82
C TYR A 82 8.56 -2.53 6.20
N TYR A 83 9.82 -2.96 6.20
CA TYR A 83 10.19 -4.27 6.75
C TYR A 83 9.80 -4.39 8.22
N PHE A 84 10.15 -3.39 9.03
CA PHE A 84 9.81 -3.36 10.45
C PHE A 84 8.29 -3.38 10.67
N ILE A 85 7.55 -2.50 10.00
CA ILE A 85 6.08 -2.42 10.09
C ILE A 85 5.44 -3.75 9.70
N GLY A 86 5.82 -4.30 8.55
CA GLY A 86 5.25 -5.55 8.07
C GLY A 86 5.53 -6.72 8.99
N LYS A 87 6.73 -6.82 9.55
CA LYS A 87 7.08 -7.85 10.53
C LYS A 87 6.24 -7.72 11.80
N GLN A 88 6.04 -6.51 12.31
CA GLN A 88 5.19 -6.26 13.49
C GLN A 88 3.72 -6.63 13.20
N LEU A 89 3.20 -6.28 12.02
CA LEU A 89 1.84 -6.63 11.63
C LEU A 89 1.66 -8.15 11.46
N GLU A 90 2.65 -8.82 10.86
CA GLU A 90 2.63 -10.27 10.70
C GLU A 90 2.69 -10.98 12.07
N MET A 91 3.47 -10.48 13.03
CA MET A 91 3.48 -10.99 14.41
C MET A 91 2.16 -10.74 15.14
N ALA A 92 1.52 -9.58 14.92
CA ALA A 92 0.26 -9.24 15.59
C ALA A 92 -0.93 -10.02 15.06
N TRP A 93 -1.01 -10.23 13.75
CA TRP A 93 -2.16 -10.82 13.08
C TRP A 93 -1.98 -12.27 12.67
N GLY A 94 -0.74 -12.73 12.60
CA GLY A 94 -0.35 -13.99 11.98
C GLY A 94 -0.13 -13.86 10.48
N THR A 95 0.65 -14.79 9.94
CA THR A 95 1.10 -14.77 8.53
C THR A 95 -0.06 -14.72 7.54
N PHE A 96 -1.10 -15.54 7.76
CA PHE A 96 -2.23 -15.60 6.82
C PHE A 96 -3.00 -14.28 6.73
N HIS A 97 -3.36 -13.70 7.87
CA HIS A 97 -4.12 -12.45 7.89
C HIS A 97 -3.34 -11.29 7.29
N PHE A 98 -2.04 -11.21 7.57
CA PHE A 98 -1.16 -10.21 6.97
C PHE A 98 -1.07 -10.35 5.45
N ASN A 99 -0.91 -11.59 4.95
CA ASN A 99 -0.91 -11.86 3.50
C ASN A 99 -2.23 -11.44 2.85
N VAL A 100 -3.37 -11.81 3.45
CA VAL A 100 -4.69 -11.43 2.91
C VAL A 100 -4.85 -9.92 2.89
N TYR A 101 -4.41 -9.21 3.93
CA TYR A 101 -4.42 -7.75 3.94
C TYR A 101 -3.61 -7.15 2.79
N PHE A 102 -2.37 -7.60 2.62
CA PHE A 102 -1.47 -7.08 1.61
C PHE A 102 -2.00 -7.33 0.19
N PHE A 103 -2.38 -8.57 -0.11
CA PHE A 103 -2.88 -8.94 -1.44
C PHE A 103 -4.26 -8.35 -1.73
N ALA A 104 -5.13 -8.20 -0.74
CA ALA A 104 -6.38 -7.46 -0.91
C ALA A 104 -6.10 -5.99 -1.28
N GLY A 105 -5.13 -5.36 -0.64
CA GLY A 105 -4.68 -4.01 -1.00
C GLY A 105 -4.19 -3.93 -2.44
N VAL A 106 -3.39 -4.89 -2.89
CA VAL A 106 -2.93 -5.00 -4.29
C VAL A 106 -4.12 -5.11 -5.25
N ILE A 107 -5.06 -6.03 -4.98
CA ILE A 107 -6.25 -6.22 -5.81
C ILE A 107 -7.09 -4.93 -5.87
N PHE A 108 -7.28 -4.28 -4.75
CA PHE A 108 -8.01 -3.02 -4.67
C PHE A 108 -7.36 -1.91 -5.48
N HIS A 109 -6.01 -1.82 -5.51
CA HIS A 109 -5.30 -0.87 -6.36
C HIS A 109 -5.53 -1.16 -7.85
N VAL A 110 -5.51 -2.42 -8.24
CA VAL A 110 -5.79 -2.82 -9.63
C VAL A 110 -7.22 -2.44 -10.03
N ILE A 111 -8.19 -2.74 -9.16
CA ILE A 111 -9.60 -2.38 -9.39
C ILE A 111 -9.74 -0.85 -9.49
N ALA A 112 -9.09 -0.08 -8.60
CA ALA A 112 -9.11 1.37 -8.63
C ALA A 112 -8.51 1.93 -9.93
N ALA A 113 -7.39 1.37 -10.40
CA ALA A 113 -6.76 1.78 -11.65
C ALA A 113 -7.66 1.53 -12.87
N ILE A 114 -8.26 0.33 -12.95
CA ILE A 114 -9.18 -0.02 -14.03
C ILE A 114 -10.44 0.84 -13.98
N ALA A 115 -11.03 1.04 -12.80
CA ALA A 115 -12.21 1.90 -12.62
C ALA A 115 -11.90 3.35 -13.00
N ALA A 116 -10.75 3.88 -12.59
CA ALA A 116 -10.32 5.23 -12.96
C ALA A 116 -10.17 5.40 -14.47
N TYR A 117 -9.60 4.41 -15.14
CA TYR A 117 -9.49 4.43 -16.60
C TYR A 117 -10.85 4.38 -17.30
N LEU A 118 -11.75 3.49 -16.87
CA LEU A 118 -13.07 3.33 -17.48
C LEU A 118 -13.99 4.52 -17.23
N ILE A 119 -13.92 5.15 -16.05
CA ILE A 119 -14.83 6.24 -15.65
C ILE A 119 -14.30 7.60 -16.11
N PHE A 120 -13.01 7.85 -15.96
CA PHE A 120 -12.41 9.17 -16.19
C PHE A 120 -11.55 9.24 -17.45
N GLY A 121 -11.28 8.12 -18.12
CA GLY A 121 -10.39 8.05 -19.29
C GLY A 121 -8.91 8.32 -18.97
N VAL A 122 -8.53 8.30 -17.69
CA VAL A 122 -7.17 8.61 -17.25
C VAL A 122 -6.43 7.35 -16.86
N ASN A 123 -5.30 7.13 -17.51
CA ASN A 123 -4.41 6.04 -17.19
C ASN A 123 -3.38 6.50 -16.15
N LEU A 124 -3.65 6.20 -14.87
CA LEU A 124 -2.77 6.55 -13.77
C LEU A 124 -1.73 5.44 -13.56
N PRO A 125 -0.46 5.76 -13.55
CA PRO A 125 0.57 4.86 -13.07
C PRO A 125 0.55 4.82 -11.54
N LEU A 126 -0.44 4.12 -10.96
CA LEU A 126 -0.54 3.95 -9.52
C LEU A 126 0.63 3.09 -9.03
N GLY A 127 1.38 3.66 -8.10
CA GLY A 127 2.46 2.95 -7.42
C GLY A 127 2.03 2.36 -6.08
N THR A 128 3.02 2.00 -5.27
CA THR A 128 2.80 1.39 -3.95
C THR A 128 2.53 2.39 -2.83
N ASN A 129 2.50 3.70 -3.10
CA ASN A 129 2.43 4.74 -2.08
C ASN A 129 1.20 4.58 -1.17
N TYR A 130 -0.01 4.49 -1.74
CA TYR A 130 -1.23 4.32 -0.94
C TYR A 130 -1.28 2.98 -0.20
N LEU A 131 -0.70 1.91 -0.79
CA LEU A 131 -0.58 0.62 -0.13
C LEU A 131 0.31 0.73 1.12
N ASN A 132 1.47 1.38 0.97
CA ASN A 132 2.42 1.60 2.04
C ASN A 132 1.87 2.52 3.13
N LEU A 133 1.16 3.58 2.76
CA LEU A 133 0.47 4.46 3.71
C LEU A 133 -0.60 3.70 4.50
N SER A 134 -1.38 2.83 3.83
CA SER A 134 -2.39 2.02 4.53
C SER A 134 -1.76 1.03 5.52
N LEU A 135 -0.60 0.43 5.19
CA LEU A 135 0.18 -0.40 6.12
C LEU A 135 0.61 0.39 7.36
N PHE A 136 1.08 1.62 7.16
CA PHE A 136 1.47 2.50 8.25
C PHE A 136 0.28 2.87 9.15
N LEU A 137 -0.89 3.18 8.57
CA LEU A 137 -2.11 3.47 9.34
C LEU A 137 -2.53 2.29 10.22
N VAL A 138 -2.48 1.06 9.70
CA VAL A 138 -2.76 -0.15 10.49
C VAL A 138 -1.77 -0.30 11.64
N TYR A 139 -0.48 -0.12 11.35
CA TYR A 139 0.56 -0.19 12.38
C TYR A 139 0.32 0.83 13.49
N ALA A 140 0.05 2.08 13.13
CA ALA A 140 -0.20 3.15 14.09
C ALA A 140 -1.50 2.94 14.89
N ALA A 141 -2.51 2.29 14.32
CA ALA A 141 -3.74 1.93 15.00
C ALA A 141 -3.53 0.80 16.04
N LEU A 142 -2.61 -0.14 15.77
CA LEU A 142 -2.24 -1.21 16.69
C LEU A 142 -1.24 -0.74 17.77
N TYR A 143 -0.32 0.13 17.40
CA TYR A 143 0.78 0.60 18.23
C TYR A 143 0.84 2.13 18.28
N PRO A 144 -0.19 2.82 18.82
CA PRO A 144 -0.33 4.27 18.75
C PRO A 144 0.79 5.04 19.48
N ASP A 145 1.35 4.45 20.50
CA ASP A 145 2.41 5.07 21.32
C ASP A 145 3.83 4.63 20.90
N ALA A 146 3.97 3.79 19.86
CA ALA A 146 5.26 3.48 19.26
C ALA A 146 5.95 4.77 18.79
N GLN A 147 7.25 4.89 19.04
CA GLN A 147 8.02 6.10 18.71
C GLN A 147 8.87 5.86 17.48
N PHE A 148 8.76 6.77 16.53
CA PHE A 148 9.67 6.88 15.38
C PHE A 148 10.58 8.08 15.57
N TYR A 149 11.89 7.87 15.43
CA TYR A 149 12.88 8.93 15.54
C TYR A 149 13.07 9.60 14.17
N VAL A 150 12.41 10.75 13.99
CA VAL A 150 12.59 11.56 12.77
C VAL A 150 13.95 12.24 12.84
N TYR A 151 14.75 12.07 11.80
CA TYR A 151 16.16 12.49 11.74
C TYR A 151 17.02 11.97 12.92
N PHE A 152 16.65 10.83 13.53
CA PHE A 152 17.29 10.24 14.71
C PHE A 152 17.28 11.10 15.98
N ILE A 153 16.61 12.25 15.96
CA ILE A 153 16.63 13.23 17.06
C ILE A 153 15.25 13.36 17.69
N LEU A 154 14.20 13.45 16.87
CA LEU A 154 12.86 13.81 17.33
C LEU A 154 11.98 12.57 17.48
N PRO A 155 11.66 12.11 18.70
CA PRO A 155 10.75 10.99 18.92
C PRO A 155 9.31 11.44 18.66
N ILE A 156 8.71 10.98 17.57
CA ILE A 156 7.31 11.24 17.23
C ILE A 156 6.53 9.95 17.42
N LYS A 157 5.40 10.00 18.14
CA LYS A 157 4.52 8.84 18.31
C LYS A 157 3.80 8.52 17.01
N ALA A 158 3.64 7.22 16.72
CA ALA A 158 2.98 6.71 15.53
C ALA A 158 1.60 7.34 15.29
N LYS A 159 0.81 7.57 16.33
CA LYS A 159 -0.50 8.21 16.23
C LYS A 159 -0.46 9.61 15.61
N TRP A 160 0.57 10.42 15.88
CA TRP A 160 0.66 11.76 15.30
C TRP A 160 1.01 11.72 13.82
N LEU A 161 1.88 10.80 13.43
CA LEU A 161 2.20 10.55 12.02
C LEU A 161 0.98 9.99 11.27
N ALA A 162 0.19 9.12 11.91
CA ALA A 162 -1.03 8.59 11.33
C ALA A 162 -2.12 9.66 11.15
N TRP A 163 -2.22 10.63 12.05
CA TRP A 163 -3.10 11.80 11.86
C TRP A 163 -2.66 12.63 10.65
N LEU A 164 -1.36 12.88 10.51
CA LEU A 164 -0.82 13.56 9.33
C LEU A 164 -1.14 12.80 8.05
N ASP A 165 -0.93 11.50 8.06
CA ASP A 165 -1.24 10.60 6.94
C ASP A 165 -2.73 10.64 6.58
N GLY A 166 -3.61 10.54 7.58
CA GLY A 166 -5.06 10.66 7.41
C GLY A 166 -5.48 11.99 6.79
N ILE A 167 -4.85 13.09 7.20
CA ILE A 167 -5.07 14.43 6.62
C ILE A 167 -4.64 14.45 5.14
N LEU A 168 -3.51 13.84 4.79
CA LEU A 168 -3.03 13.75 3.41
C LEU A 168 -3.98 12.92 2.53
N PHE A 169 -4.52 11.81 3.04
CA PHE A 169 -5.55 11.04 2.35
C PHE A 169 -6.81 11.88 2.12
N LEU A 170 -7.31 12.57 3.15
CA LEU A 170 -8.48 13.43 3.04
C LEU A 170 -8.22 14.57 2.05
N TYR A 171 -7.07 15.20 2.10
CA TYR A 171 -6.68 16.24 1.14
C TYR A 171 -6.71 15.72 -0.30
N THR A 172 -6.16 14.54 -0.55
CA THR A 172 -6.21 13.90 -1.88
C THR A 172 -7.65 13.66 -2.35
N ILE A 173 -8.53 13.22 -1.44
CA ILE A 173 -9.95 13.01 -1.77
C ILE A 173 -10.67 14.33 -2.04
N VAL A 174 -10.42 15.35 -1.23
CA VAL A 174 -11.04 16.68 -1.40
C VAL A 174 -10.63 17.32 -2.72
N GLN A 175 -9.39 17.14 -3.17
CA GLN A 175 -8.92 17.65 -4.47
C GLN A 175 -9.78 17.16 -5.66
N ALA A 176 -10.42 15.99 -5.54
CA ALA A 176 -11.32 15.48 -6.59
C ALA A 176 -12.56 16.38 -6.84
N PHE A 177 -12.96 17.13 -5.84
CA PHE A 177 -14.16 17.99 -5.85
C PHE A 177 -13.83 19.46 -6.10
N LEU A 178 -12.54 19.83 -6.07
CA LEU A 178 -12.13 21.21 -6.34
C LEU A 178 -12.15 21.48 -7.86
N PRO A 179 -12.40 22.74 -8.26
CA PRO A 179 -12.29 23.15 -9.65
C PRO A 179 -10.89 22.83 -10.19
N SER A 180 -10.85 22.30 -11.41
CA SER A 180 -9.57 21.95 -12.06
C SER A 180 -8.69 23.19 -12.18
N TYR A 181 -7.46 23.11 -11.67
CA TYR A 181 -6.46 24.16 -11.82
C TYR A 181 -6.30 24.52 -13.31
N GLY A 182 -6.46 25.79 -13.66
CA GLY A 182 -6.26 26.28 -15.00
C GLY A 182 -7.31 25.85 -16.03
N GLY A 183 -8.47 25.30 -15.60
CA GLY A 183 -9.57 24.90 -16.51
C GLY A 183 -9.27 23.67 -17.38
N ASN A 184 -8.15 22.98 -17.20
CA ASN A 184 -7.81 21.79 -17.97
C ASN A 184 -8.54 20.55 -17.45
N PRO A 185 -9.44 19.92 -18.24
CA PRO A 185 -10.21 18.74 -17.82
C PRO A 185 -9.34 17.54 -17.40
N TYR A 186 -8.14 17.42 -17.95
CA TYR A 186 -7.20 16.33 -17.62
C TYR A 186 -6.79 16.35 -16.13
N TYR A 187 -6.52 17.53 -15.57
CA TYR A 187 -6.17 17.63 -14.14
C TYR A 187 -7.33 17.24 -13.24
N GLY A 188 -8.56 17.60 -13.61
CA GLY A 188 -9.76 17.17 -12.86
C GLY A 188 -9.92 15.65 -12.85
N ALA A 189 -9.76 15.00 -13.99
CA ALA A 189 -9.81 13.55 -14.12
C ALA A 189 -8.68 12.88 -13.33
N TYR A 190 -7.46 13.44 -13.39
CA TYR A 190 -6.29 12.96 -12.64
C TYR A 190 -6.52 13.00 -11.12
N TYR A 191 -7.05 14.11 -10.56
CA TYR A 191 -7.34 14.21 -9.13
C TYR A 191 -8.44 13.25 -8.68
N ARG A 192 -9.50 13.08 -9.49
CA ARG A 192 -10.57 12.10 -9.20
C ARG A 192 -10.06 10.66 -9.17
N ALA A 193 -9.16 10.31 -10.08
CA ALA A 193 -8.57 8.99 -10.15
C ALA A 193 -7.63 8.73 -8.95
N ASN A 194 -6.82 9.71 -8.54
CA ASN A 194 -6.00 9.62 -7.31
C ASN A 194 -6.87 9.51 -6.06
N ALA A 195 -7.96 10.28 -5.98
CA ALA A 195 -8.92 10.19 -4.87
C ALA A 195 -9.57 8.81 -4.78
N LEU A 196 -9.88 8.18 -5.92
CA LEU A 196 -10.39 6.81 -5.94
C LEU A 196 -9.37 5.82 -5.36
N ALA A 197 -8.10 5.93 -5.76
CA ALA A 197 -7.04 5.08 -5.24
C ALA A 197 -6.82 5.28 -3.72
N ALA A 198 -6.84 6.53 -3.26
CA ALA A 198 -6.77 6.86 -1.84
C ALA A 198 -7.97 6.28 -1.06
N ALA A 199 -9.20 6.49 -1.56
CA ALA A 199 -10.41 5.98 -0.92
C ALA A 199 -10.42 4.46 -0.82
N VAL A 200 -9.98 3.75 -1.85
CA VAL A 200 -9.89 2.28 -1.87
C VAL A 200 -8.84 1.77 -0.88
N SER A 201 -7.73 2.47 -0.73
CA SER A 201 -6.71 2.12 0.27
C SER A 201 -7.20 2.31 1.70
N LEU A 202 -7.92 3.40 1.97
CA LEU A 202 -8.59 3.62 3.25
C LEU A 202 -9.67 2.56 3.52
N LEU A 203 -10.42 2.15 2.49
CA LEU A 203 -11.40 1.09 2.61
C LEU A 203 -10.74 -0.24 3.01
N ASN A 204 -9.61 -0.58 2.37
CA ASN A 204 -8.83 -1.76 2.76
C ASN A 204 -8.41 -1.70 4.24
N PHE A 205 -7.85 -0.57 4.66
CA PHE A 205 -7.51 -0.32 6.06
C PHE A 205 -8.72 -0.54 6.98
N LEU A 206 -9.87 0.08 6.69
CA LEU A 206 -11.07 0.01 7.54
C LEU A 206 -11.63 -1.41 7.62
N ILE A 207 -11.75 -2.13 6.50
CA ILE A 207 -12.26 -3.50 6.45
C ILE A 207 -11.42 -4.41 7.37
N PHE A 208 -10.10 -4.34 7.23
CA PHE A 208 -9.21 -5.19 8.01
C PHE A 208 -9.08 -4.75 9.46
N PHE A 209 -9.03 -3.47 9.74
CA PHE A 209 -8.99 -2.95 11.11
C PHE A 209 -10.24 -3.33 11.90
N LEU A 210 -11.43 -3.16 11.33
CA LEU A 210 -12.69 -3.55 11.97
C LEU A 210 -12.81 -5.06 12.13
N SER A 211 -12.32 -5.83 11.16
CA SER A 211 -12.31 -7.29 11.23
C SER A 211 -11.31 -7.84 12.24
N SER A 212 -10.17 -7.17 12.41
CA SER A 212 -9.09 -7.59 13.31
C SER A 212 -9.30 -7.24 14.78
N ARG A 213 -10.19 -6.28 15.09
CA ARG A 213 -10.51 -5.91 16.49
C ARG A 213 -10.94 -7.10 17.37
N ASN A 214 -11.47 -8.16 16.75
CA ASN A 214 -11.91 -9.38 17.42
C ASN A 214 -10.91 -10.54 17.31
N VAL A 215 -9.75 -10.32 16.70
CA VAL A 215 -8.67 -11.31 16.66
C VAL A 215 -7.85 -11.12 17.93
N LYS A 216 -7.88 -12.10 18.83
CA LYS A 216 -6.99 -12.11 20.01
C LYS A 216 -5.56 -12.10 19.49
N PRO A 217 -4.66 -11.28 20.07
CA PRO A 217 -3.24 -11.31 19.71
C PRO A 217 -2.73 -12.76 19.78
N TYR A 218 -2.02 -13.18 18.76
CA TYR A 218 -1.39 -14.50 18.76
C TYR A 218 -0.34 -14.52 19.88
N THR A 219 -0.66 -15.18 20.96
CA THR A 219 0.32 -15.51 21.99
C THR A 219 1.00 -16.80 21.52
N PRO A 220 2.32 -16.78 21.24
CA PRO A 220 3.07 -18.02 21.00
C PRO A 220 2.84 -18.91 22.20
N LYS A 221 2.29 -20.11 22.00
CA LYS A 221 2.28 -21.12 23.05
C LYS A 221 3.76 -21.34 23.42
N GLN A 222 4.10 -21.09 24.66
CA GLN A 222 5.38 -21.49 25.21
C GLN A 222 5.52 -22.99 24.93
N MET A 223 6.50 -23.33 24.09
CA MET A 223 7.01 -24.69 24.02
C MET A 223 7.83 -24.99 25.26
#